data_4b888553ea9a48c44b89e6472c518044
#
_entry.id   4b888553ea9a48c44b89e6472c518044
#
_cell.length_a   1.000
_cell.length_b   1.000
_cell.length_c   1.000
_cell.angle_alpha   90.00
_cell.angle_beta   90.00
_cell.angle_gamma   90.00
#
_symmetry.space_group_name_H-M   'P 1'
#
loop_
_entity.id
_entity.type
_entity.pdbx_description
1 polymer ?
#
loop_
_entity_poly.entity_id
_entity_poly.type
_entity_poly.pdbx_seq_one_letter_code
_entity_poly.pdbx_strand_id
1 'polypeptide(L)'
;MAKQSRPIASLTLSFGLVAIPVKLYSATLPSERISFHLLRQKDGSRVKEQYVAVADGKLVERSEMVKGYEFAKGKYVMFSAGEIKALEDEHSTAIDIGEFVPLESVDPVYFGSTYYLAPDKGGAKPYALLTMTLQKTRQCAVGRWVSRGKEHIVVVRPLEDGLAMHQLHFQAEVRPFKDLGIGRVKVSDAELKLAGQLVDHLKAKGFDPGEYVDEYKGRVQAAIKDKIKGHAVS
;
A
#
# COMPACT_ATOMS: atom_id res chain seq x y z
N MET A 1 4.54 -25.04 -11.21
CA MET A 1 5.44 -24.74 -10.09
C MET A 1 5.21 -23.30 -9.67
N ALA A 2 4.79 -23.05 -8.44
CA ALA A 2 4.59 -21.70 -7.91
C ALA A 2 5.94 -20.96 -7.96
N LYS A 3 5.96 -19.78 -8.57
CA LYS A 3 7.14 -18.93 -8.67
C LYS A 3 7.48 -18.49 -7.24
N GLN A 4 8.59 -18.98 -6.71
CA GLN A 4 9.03 -18.68 -5.35
C GLN A 4 9.17 -17.16 -5.21
N SER A 5 8.35 -16.55 -4.34
CA SER A 5 8.37 -15.11 -4.09
C SER A 5 9.74 -14.70 -3.56
N ARG A 6 10.35 -13.64 -4.11
CA ARG A 6 11.61 -13.10 -3.59
C ARG A 6 11.30 -12.16 -2.42
N PRO A 7 12.02 -12.26 -1.29
CA PRO A 7 11.88 -11.31 -0.21
C PRO A 7 12.32 -9.90 -0.65
N ILE A 8 11.64 -8.87 -0.16
CA ILE A 8 11.99 -7.47 -0.37
C ILE A 8 13.15 -7.08 0.56
N ALA A 9 13.11 -7.58 1.81
CA ALA A 9 14.11 -7.31 2.84
C ALA A 9 14.13 -8.43 3.88
N SER A 10 15.23 -8.52 4.63
CA SER A 10 15.30 -9.23 5.91
C SER A 10 15.26 -8.20 7.02
N LEU A 11 14.36 -8.40 7.99
CA LEU A 11 14.07 -7.50 9.09
C LEU A 11 14.07 -8.28 10.41
N THR A 12 14.00 -7.56 11.52
CA THR A 12 13.82 -8.12 12.85
C THR A 12 12.58 -7.54 13.50
N LEU A 13 11.60 -8.36 13.90
CA LEU A 13 10.55 -7.94 14.82
C LEU A 13 11.13 -7.86 16.22
N SER A 14 11.07 -6.70 16.85
CA SER A 14 11.67 -6.43 18.16
C SER A 14 10.59 -5.93 19.12
N PHE A 15 10.53 -6.53 20.33
CA PHE A 15 9.71 -6.06 21.44
C PHE A 15 10.29 -6.51 22.76
N GLY A 16 10.58 -5.58 23.65
CA GLY A 16 11.28 -5.86 24.90
C GLY A 16 12.63 -6.53 24.65
N LEU A 17 12.81 -7.74 25.16
CA LEU A 17 14.02 -8.55 24.97
C LEU A 17 13.91 -9.57 23.84
N VAL A 18 12.79 -9.57 23.12
CA VAL A 18 12.51 -10.53 22.05
C VAL A 18 12.92 -9.93 20.70
N ALA A 19 13.69 -10.69 19.93
CA ALA A 19 14.07 -10.36 18.56
C ALA A 19 13.78 -11.56 17.64
N ILE A 20 12.93 -11.36 16.65
CA ILE A 20 12.48 -12.40 15.73
C ILE A 20 12.94 -12.05 14.32
N PRO A 21 13.93 -12.75 13.74
CA PRO A 21 14.33 -12.53 12.36
C PRO A 21 13.22 -12.95 11.39
N VAL A 22 12.85 -12.05 10.46
CA VAL A 22 11.79 -12.26 9.48
C VAL A 22 12.20 -11.78 8.10
N LYS A 23 11.57 -12.34 7.07
CA LYS A 23 11.64 -11.89 5.68
C LYS A 23 10.36 -11.19 5.31
N LEU A 24 10.50 -10.05 4.66
CA LEU A 24 9.40 -9.21 4.17
C LEU A 24 9.08 -9.55 2.71
N TYR A 25 7.82 -9.77 2.40
CA TYR A 25 7.30 -10.01 1.05
C TYR A 25 6.14 -9.06 0.74
N SER A 26 6.01 -8.61 -0.52
CA SER A 26 4.79 -7.91 -0.92
C SER A 26 3.59 -8.86 -0.85
N ALA A 27 2.52 -8.43 -0.20
CA ALA A 27 1.26 -9.18 -0.18
C ALA A 27 0.49 -9.01 -1.50
N THR A 28 0.77 -7.94 -2.24
CA THR A 28 0.18 -7.70 -3.56
C THR A 28 1.18 -8.06 -4.64
N LEU A 29 0.73 -8.81 -5.63
CA LEU A 29 1.50 -8.99 -6.85
C LEU A 29 1.51 -7.67 -7.61
N PRO A 30 2.63 -7.29 -8.28
CA PRO A 30 2.58 -6.23 -9.27
C PRO A 30 1.46 -6.63 -10.22
N SER A 31 0.40 -5.83 -10.23
CA SER A 31 -0.75 -6.14 -11.06
C SER A 31 -0.19 -6.39 -12.47
N GLU A 32 -0.65 -7.46 -13.12
CA GLU A 32 -0.43 -7.67 -14.55
C GLU A 32 -1.17 -6.56 -15.33
N ARG A 33 -0.91 -5.31 -14.94
CA ARG A 33 -1.47 -4.15 -15.61
C ARG A 33 -0.95 -4.17 -17.03
N ILE A 34 -1.88 -4.16 -17.94
CA ILE A 34 -1.54 -3.92 -19.33
C ILE A 34 -0.95 -2.51 -19.37
N SER A 35 0.36 -2.41 -19.61
CA SER A 35 1.03 -1.11 -19.74
C SER A 35 1.16 -0.76 -21.23
N PHE A 36 0.74 0.44 -21.57
CA PHE A 36 0.92 0.99 -22.91
C PHE A 36 2.13 1.92 -22.92
N HIS A 37 2.94 1.82 -23.97
CA HIS A 37 3.99 2.80 -24.22
C HIS A 37 3.47 3.90 -25.13
N LEU A 38 3.87 5.13 -24.83
CA LEU A 38 3.60 6.25 -25.76
C LEU A 38 4.49 6.10 -26.99
N LEU A 39 3.84 6.17 -28.15
CA LEU A 39 4.49 6.05 -29.45
C LEU A 39 4.16 7.27 -30.29
N ARG A 40 5.08 7.68 -31.17
CA ARG A 40 4.83 8.71 -32.16
C ARG A 40 3.89 8.15 -33.22
N GLN A 41 2.78 8.83 -33.48
CA GLN A 41 1.74 8.34 -34.40
C GLN A 41 2.24 8.11 -35.81
N LYS A 42 3.19 8.92 -36.30
CA LYS A 42 3.69 8.89 -37.69
C LYS A 42 4.40 7.59 -38.06
N ASP A 43 5.14 7.00 -37.12
CA ASP A 43 6.07 5.89 -37.41
C ASP A 43 6.15 4.82 -36.32
N GLY A 44 5.33 4.96 -35.26
CA GLY A 44 5.33 4.00 -34.17
C GLY A 44 6.59 4.02 -33.28
N SER A 45 7.49 4.99 -33.43
CA SER A 45 8.70 5.07 -32.61
C SER A 45 8.37 5.44 -31.17
N ARG A 46 9.14 4.90 -30.21
CA ARG A 46 8.98 5.24 -28.77
C ARG A 46 9.38 6.70 -28.53
N VAL A 47 8.61 7.39 -27.68
CA VAL A 47 8.96 8.73 -27.20
C VAL A 47 9.62 8.68 -25.84
N LYS A 48 10.42 9.69 -25.52
CA LYS A 48 11.05 9.92 -24.21
C LYS A 48 10.50 11.21 -23.61
N GLU A 49 10.35 11.21 -22.29
CA GLU A 49 10.09 12.45 -21.54
C GLU A 49 11.39 13.20 -21.29
N GLN A 50 11.35 14.51 -21.45
CA GLN A 50 12.45 15.41 -21.14
C GLN A 50 11.96 16.54 -20.25
N TYR A 51 12.82 17.00 -19.35
CA TYR A 51 12.52 18.14 -18.51
C TYR A 51 12.95 19.43 -19.22
N VAL A 52 12.05 20.41 -19.16
CA VAL A 52 12.25 21.72 -19.78
C VAL A 52 12.06 22.80 -18.72
N ALA A 53 13.00 23.71 -18.60
CA ALA A 53 12.88 24.85 -17.68
C ALA A 53 11.76 25.78 -18.15
N VAL A 54 10.82 26.10 -17.25
CA VAL A 54 9.66 26.95 -17.57
C VAL A 54 10.09 28.38 -17.95
N ALA A 55 11.21 28.85 -17.41
CA ALA A 55 11.67 30.22 -17.59
C ALA A 55 12.19 30.52 -19.01
N ASP A 56 12.85 29.59 -19.66
CA ASP A 56 13.52 29.83 -20.93
C ASP A 56 13.32 28.72 -21.98
N GLY A 57 12.55 27.69 -21.65
CA GLY A 57 12.23 26.58 -22.56
C GLY A 57 13.41 25.63 -22.85
N LYS A 58 14.54 25.73 -22.13
CA LYS A 58 15.70 24.87 -22.35
C LYS A 58 15.56 23.54 -21.65
N LEU A 59 16.18 22.52 -22.23
CA LEU A 59 16.34 21.20 -21.64
C LEU A 59 17.18 21.30 -20.38
N VAL A 60 16.76 20.58 -19.32
CA VAL A 60 17.47 20.51 -18.04
C VAL A 60 17.82 19.06 -17.76
N GLU A 61 19.10 18.80 -17.54
CA GLU A 61 19.56 17.47 -17.15
C GLU A 61 19.21 17.19 -15.69
N ARG A 62 18.96 15.90 -15.39
CA ARG A 62 18.55 15.48 -14.03
C ARG A 62 19.55 15.84 -12.94
N SER A 63 20.84 15.91 -13.29
CA SER A 63 21.93 16.31 -12.41
C SER A 63 21.88 17.79 -12.00
N GLU A 64 21.22 18.63 -12.81
CA GLU A 64 21.06 20.07 -12.58
C GLU A 64 19.80 20.40 -11.78
N MET A 65 18.98 19.39 -11.45
CA MET A 65 17.74 19.58 -10.72
C MET A 65 17.95 19.48 -9.21
N VAL A 66 17.30 20.35 -8.48
CA VAL A 66 17.23 20.34 -7.02
C VAL A 66 15.78 20.25 -6.57
N LYS A 67 15.54 19.80 -5.35
CA LYS A 67 14.17 19.77 -4.77
C LYS A 67 13.85 21.15 -4.20
N GLY A 68 12.75 21.76 -4.62
CA GLY A 68 12.25 23.03 -4.11
C GLY A 68 10.94 22.84 -3.34
N TYR A 69 10.84 23.44 -2.14
CA TYR A 69 9.59 23.55 -1.39
C TYR A 69 9.02 24.97 -1.57
N GLU A 70 7.82 25.06 -2.11
CA GLU A 70 7.13 26.34 -2.27
C GLU A 70 6.50 26.75 -0.94
N PHE A 71 7.05 27.78 -0.29
CA PHE A 71 6.54 28.27 0.99
C PHE A 71 5.62 29.49 0.83
N ALA A 72 5.67 30.16 -0.33
CA ALA A 72 4.75 31.20 -0.75
C ALA A 72 4.71 31.19 -2.29
N LYS A 73 3.62 31.69 -2.89
CA LYS A 73 3.42 31.67 -4.35
C LYS A 73 4.67 32.18 -5.10
N GLY A 74 5.29 31.29 -5.87
CA GLY A 74 6.49 31.57 -6.65
C GLY A 74 7.80 31.72 -5.83
N LYS A 75 7.78 31.44 -4.51
CA LYS A 75 8.97 31.48 -3.65
C LYS A 75 9.33 30.09 -3.16
N TYR A 76 10.55 29.67 -3.45
CA TYR A 76 11.03 28.31 -3.17
C TYR A 76 12.23 28.31 -2.23
N VAL A 77 12.24 27.38 -1.30
CA VAL A 77 13.45 26.95 -0.59
C VAL A 77 13.99 25.73 -1.31
N MET A 78 15.26 25.79 -1.72
CA MET A 78 15.93 24.68 -2.41
C MET A 78 16.65 23.79 -1.43
N PHE A 79 16.57 22.50 -1.63
CA PHE A 79 17.28 21.48 -0.86
C PHE A 79 18.18 20.69 -1.78
N SER A 80 19.43 20.60 -1.43
CA SER A 80 20.38 19.68 -2.05
C SER A 80 20.05 18.23 -1.71
N ALA A 81 20.55 17.29 -2.50
CA ALA A 81 20.40 15.87 -2.20
C ALA A 81 21.01 15.47 -0.84
N GLY A 82 22.12 16.14 -0.45
CA GLY A 82 22.78 15.92 0.84
C GLY A 82 21.94 16.38 2.03
N GLU A 83 21.32 17.56 1.93
CA GLU A 83 20.43 18.07 2.99
C GLU A 83 19.19 17.18 3.15
N ILE A 84 18.56 16.73 2.05
CA ILE A 84 17.45 15.80 2.13
C ILE A 84 17.89 14.50 2.80
N LYS A 85 19.05 13.96 2.40
CA LYS A 85 19.58 12.73 2.99
C LYS A 85 19.89 12.88 4.49
N ALA A 86 20.32 14.04 4.94
CA ALA A 86 20.58 14.33 6.36
C ALA A 86 19.28 14.39 7.20
N LEU A 87 18.12 14.61 6.56
CA LEU A 87 16.81 14.60 7.20
C LEU A 87 16.15 13.20 7.19
N GLU A 88 16.72 12.25 6.45
CA GLU A 88 16.23 10.89 6.42
C GLU A 88 16.67 10.16 7.70
N ASP A 89 15.74 9.42 8.32
CA ASP A 89 16.06 8.55 9.44
C ASP A 89 17.07 7.48 9.02
N GLU A 90 17.93 7.07 9.95
CA GLU A 90 18.84 5.96 9.71
C GLU A 90 18.05 4.70 9.34
N HIS A 91 18.54 3.98 8.33
CA HIS A 91 17.93 2.73 7.91
C HIS A 91 17.91 1.74 9.08
N SER A 92 16.74 1.47 9.64
CA SER A 92 16.53 0.41 10.61
C SER A 92 16.12 -0.87 9.90
N THR A 93 16.79 -1.97 10.20
CA THR A 93 16.36 -3.32 9.83
C THR A 93 15.38 -3.90 10.84
N ALA A 94 14.96 -3.11 11.84
CA ALA A 94 14.02 -3.51 12.87
C ALA A 94 12.62 -2.96 12.62
N ILE A 95 11.63 -3.74 13.00
CA ILE A 95 10.26 -3.33 13.22
C ILE A 95 10.09 -3.31 14.74
N ASP A 96 10.10 -2.12 15.33
CA ASP A 96 10.06 -1.93 16.78
C ASP A 96 8.60 -1.89 17.25
N ILE A 97 8.16 -2.97 17.88
CA ILE A 97 6.80 -3.11 18.43
C ILE A 97 6.76 -2.41 19.78
N GLY A 98 5.89 -1.40 19.89
CA GLY A 98 5.68 -0.64 21.12
C GLY A 98 4.52 -1.14 21.98
N GLU A 99 3.46 -1.68 21.34
CA GLU A 99 2.26 -2.09 22.04
C GLU A 99 1.48 -3.18 21.31
N PHE A 100 0.55 -3.82 22.04
CA PHE A 100 -0.40 -4.78 21.49
C PHE A 100 -1.82 -4.28 21.76
N VAL A 101 -2.66 -4.26 20.72
CA VAL A 101 -4.03 -3.74 20.79
C VAL A 101 -5.01 -4.75 20.17
N PRO A 102 -6.31 -4.71 20.56
CA PRO A 102 -7.33 -5.51 19.86
C PRO A 102 -7.33 -5.17 18.35
N LEU A 103 -7.32 -6.19 17.49
CA LEU A 103 -7.28 -5.98 16.03
C LEU A 103 -8.45 -5.13 15.54
N GLU A 104 -9.62 -5.30 16.15
CA GLU A 104 -10.85 -4.56 15.81
C GLU A 104 -10.79 -3.07 16.18
N SER A 105 -9.83 -2.65 17.03
CA SER A 105 -9.65 -1.23 17.39
C SER A 105 -8.93 -0.42 16.30
N VAL A 106 -8.32 -1.08 15.30
CA VAL A 106 -7.65 -0.42 14.19
C VAL A 106 -8.63 -0.25 13.04
N ASP A 107 -9.10 0.98 12.83
CA ASP A 107 -10.03 1.27 11.74
C ASP A 107 -9.37 1.01 10.38
N PRO A 108 -10.04 0.28 9.46
CA PRO A 108 -9.53 -0.01 8.12
C PRO A 108 -9.13 1.22 7.29
N VAL A 109 -9.66 2.41 7.59
CA VAL A 109 -9.29 3.67 6.93
C VAL A 109 -7.80 4.01 7.04
N TYR A 110 -7.14 3.50 8.09
CA TYR A 110 -5.70 3.72 8.30
C TYR A 110 -4.82 2.75 7.52
N PHE A 111 -5.36 1.63 6.99
CA PHE A 111 -4.53 0.63 6.32
C PHE A 111 -4.04 1.11 4.95
N GLY A 112 -2.71 1.10 4.79
CA GLY A 112 -2.00 1.36 3.54
C GLY A 112 -1.44 0.08 2.91
N SER A 113 -0.15 0.09 2.59
CA SER A 113 0.52 -1.05 1.96
C SER A 113 0.59 -2.27 2.87
N THR A 114 0.37 -3.45 2.27
CA THR A 114 0.38 -4.73 2.99
C THR A 114 1.55 -5.59 2.56
N TYR A 115 2.16 -6.25 3.54
CA TYR A 115 3.27 -7.17 3.39
C TYR A 115 3.00 -8.47 4.14
N TYR A 116 3.62 -9.57 3.69
CA TYR A 116 3.70 -10.80 4.45
C TYR A 116 5.06 -10.91 5.14
N LEU A 117 5.05 -11.42 6.34
CA LEU A 117 6.25 -11.74 7.11
C LEU A 117 6.39 -13.25 7.18
N ALA A 118 7.55 -13.76 6.83
CA ALA A 118 7.90 -15.16 7.01
C ALA A 118 9.11 -15.28 7.95
N PRO A 119 9.25 -16.37 8.72
CA PRO A 119 10.42 -16.52 9.57
C PRO A 119 11.71 -16.64 8.75
N ASP A 120 12.77 -15.96 9.20
CA ASP A 120 14.13 -16.16 8.68
C ASP A 120 14.90 -17.16 9.54
N LYS A 121 16.16 -17.44 9.21
CA LYS A 121 17.00 -18.38 9.91
C LYS A 121 17.02 -18.12 11.43
N GLY A 122 16.71 -19.15 12.21
CA GLY A 122 16.63 -19.06 13.67
C GLY A 122 15.32 -18.46 14.22
N GLY A 123 14.47 -17.87 13.39
CA GLY A 123 13.22 -17.22 13.81
C GLY A 123 12.00 -18.13 13.90
N ALA A 124 12.05 -19.36 13.43
CA ALA A 124 10.85 -20.19 13.26
C ALA A 124 10.03 -20.39 14.54
N LYS A 125 10.67 -20.76 15.66
CA LYS A 125 9.99 -21.02 16.92
C LYS A 125 9.39 -19.74 17.55
N PRO A 126 10.14 -18.63 17.73
CA PRO A 126 9.58 -17.41 18.28
C PRO A 126 8.53 -16.77 17.35
N TYR A 127 8.66 -16.90 16.03
CA TYR A 127 7.66 -16.48 15.06
C TYR A 127 6.34 -17.23 15.25
N ALA A 128 6.37 -18.56 15.30
CA ALA A 128 5.19 -19.38 15.53
C ALA A 128 4.51 -19.05 16.87
N LEU A 129 5.31 -18.86 17.93
CA LEU A 129 4.81 -18.48 19.25
C LEU A 129 4.07 -17.14 19.20
N LEU A 130 4.66 -16.12 18.57
CA LEU A 130 4.02 -14.81 18.41
C LEU A 130 2.71 -14.94 17.60
N THR A 131 2.74 -15.63 16.46
CA THR A 131 1.55 -15.83 15.60
C THR A 131 0.39 -16.45 16.39
N MET A 132 0.66 -17.58 17.08
CA MET A 132 -0.35 -18.29 17.86
C MET A 132 -0.87 -17.44 19.04
N THR A 133 0.00 -16.66 19.68
CA THR A 133 -0.39 -15.76 20.77
C THR A 133 -1.34 -14.69 20.27
N LEU A 134 -1.01 -14.00 19.17
CA LEU A 134 -1.85 -12.96 18.58
C LEU A 134 -3.20 -13.51 18.11
N GLN A 135 -3.23 -14.73 17.54
CA GLN A 135 -4.48 -15.41 17.17
C GLN A 135 -5.36 -15.68 18.40
N LYS A 136 -4.78 -16.28 19.45
CA LYS A 136 -5.51 -16.65 20.67
C LYS A 136 -6.05 -15.44 21.41
N THR A 137 -5.28 -14.35 21.47
CA THR A 137 -5.65 -13.12 22.16
C THR A 137 -6.47 -12.16 21.32
N ARG A 138 -6.63 -12.40 20.02
CA ARG A 138 -7.26 -11.50 19.03
C ARG A 138 -6.63 -10.12 19.00
N GLN A 139 -5.31 -10.07 19.22
CA GLN A 139 -4.54 -8.82 19.22
C GLN A 139 -3.70 -8.69 17.96
N CYS A 140 -3.28 -7.46 17.69
CA CYS A 140 -2.23 -7.13 16.75
C CYS A 140 -1.14 -6.33 17.46
N ALA A 141 0.06 -6.36 16.91
CA ALA A 141 1.19 -5.56 17.39
C ALA A 141 1.25 -4.24 16.62
N VAL A 142 1.37 -3.13 17.31
CA VAL A 142 1.60 -1.80 16.73
C VAL A 142 3.06 -1.43 16.95
N GLY A 143 3.71 -0.95 15.91
CA GLY A 143 5.12 -0.61 15.96
C GLY A 143 5.52 0.45 14.95
N ARG A 144 6.83 0.68 14.87
CA ARG A 144 7.47 1.60 13.94
C ARG A 144 8.44 0.87 13.06
N TRP A 145 8.55 1.31 11.83
CA TRP A 145 9.46 0.78 10.84
C TRP A 145 10.02 1.90 9.97
N VAL A 146 11.35 1.99 9.88
CA VAL A 146 12.01 2.95 9.00
C VAL A 146 12.29 2.28 7.66
N SER A 147 11.72 2.80 6.60
CA SER A 147 11.94 2.33 5.24
C SER A 147 12.23 3.48 4.30
N ARG A 148 13.33 3.38 3.56
CA ARG A 148 13.77 4.43 2.62
C ARG A 148 13.89 5.81 3.25
N GLY A 149 14.44 5.87 4.46
CA GLY A 149 14.64 7.11 5.20
C GLY A 149 13.39 7.74 5.80
N LYS A 150 12.26 7.01 5.84
CA LYS A 150 11.01 7.48 6.43
C LYS A 150 10.48 6.52 7.47
N GLU A 151 10.05 7.05 8.59
CA GLU A 151 9.34 6.29 9.61
C GLU A 151 7.90 6.00 9.16
N HIS A 152 7.45 4.80 9.43
CA HIS A 152 6.08 4.34 9.20
C HIS A 152 5.53 3.71 10.47
N ILE A 153 4.28 4.01 10.80
CA ILE A 153 3.53 3.22 11.78
C ILE A 153 3.13 1.92 11.07
N VAL A 154 3.29 0.80 11.76
CA VAL A 154 2.93 -0.51 11.23
C VAL A 154 2.08 -1.30 12.21
N VAL A 155 1.18 -2.12 11.67
CA VAL A 155 0.44 -3.14 12.43
C VAL A 155 0.85 -4.49 11.91
N VAL A 156 1.26 -5.37 12.83
CA VAL A 156 1.52 -6.78 12.55
C VAL A 156 0.39 -7.60 13.15
N ARG A 157 -0.33 -8.33 12.32
CA ARG A 157 -1.46 -9.18 12.72
C ARG A 157 -1.32 -10.60 12.23
N PRO A 158 -1.94 -11.56 12.92
CA PRO A 158 -2.00 -12.93 12.42
C PRO A 158 -2.87 -13.01 11.16
N LEU A 159 -2.46 -13.84 10.22
CA LEU A 159 -3.18 -14.15 9.00
C LEU A 159 -2.91 -15.60 8.64
N GLU A 160 -3.95 -16.46 8.60
CA GLU A 160 -3.77 -17.90 8.44
C GLU A 160 -2.71 -18.43 9.41
N ASP A 161 -1.70 -19.16 8.93
CA ASP A 161 -0.62 -19.71 9.75
C ASP A 161 0.59 -18.77 9.85
N GLY A 162 0.44 -17.48 9.51
CA GLY A 162 1.53 -16.52 9.45
C GLY A 162 1.19 -15.14 9.98
N LEU A 163 2.04 -14.17 9.63
CA LEU A 163 1.89 -12.77 10.00
C LEU A 163 1.81 -11.88 8.76
N ALA A 164 0.87 -10.95 8.78
CA ALA A 164 0.78 -9.85 7.84
C ALA A 164 1.17 -8.54 8.54
N MET A 165 1.91 -7.70 7.85
CA MET A 165 2.25 -6.35 8.28
C MET A 165 1.56 -5.34 7.37
N HIS A 166 0.89 -4.36 7.95
CA HIS A 166 0.29 -3.24 7.24
C HIS A 166 1.00 -1.95 7.65
N GLN A 167 1.39 -1.13 6.69
CA GLN A 167 1.70 0.26 6.96
C GLN A 167 0.41 1.01 7.25
N LEU A 168 0.44 1.90 8.23
CA LEU A 168 -0.70 2.75 8.55
C LEU A 168 -0.43 4.18 8.08
N HIS A 169 -1.49 4.87 7.71
CA HIS A 169 -1.48 6.31 7.54
C HIS A 169 -1.39 6.99 8.90
N PHE A 170 -0.67 8.10 8.99
CA PHE A 170 -0.72 8.97 10.16
C PHE A 170 -2.09 9.65 10.25
N GLN A 171 -2.49 10.01 11.47
CA GLN A 171 -3.78 10.70 11.68
C GLN A 171 -3.94 11.95 10.82
N ALA A 172 -2.84 12.68 10.57
CA ALA A 172 -2.85 13.88 9.74
C ALA A 172 -3.10 13.61 8.24
N GLU A 173 -2.90 12.37 7.79
CA GLU A 173 -3.12 11.95 6.39
C GLU A 173 -4.57 11.49 6.16
N VAL A 174 -5.31 11.21 7.23
CA VAL A 174 -6.70 10.75 7.16
C VAL A 174 -7.64 11.94 7.38
N ARG A 175 -8.48 12.22 6.40
CA ARG A 175 -9.48 13.28 6.49
C ARG A 175 -10.49 12.97 7.58
N PRO A 176 -10.73 13.87 8.54
CA PRO A 176 -11.75 13.67 9.54
C PRO A 176 -13.14 13.53 8.90
N PHE A 177 -13.87 12.48 9.25
CA PHE A 177 -15.20 12.20 8.68
C PHE A 177 -16.19 13.36 8.90
N LYS A 178 -16.07 14.08 10.02
CA LYS A 178 -16.88 15.26 10.37
C LYS A 178 -16.77 16.41 9.35
N ASP A 179 -15.67 16.49 8.60
CA ASP A 179 -15.43 17.55 7.60
C ASP A 179 -16.32 17.39 6.35
N LEU A 180 -16.98 16.23 6.22
CA LEU A 180 -17.95 16.00 5.13
C LEU A 180 -19.29 16.72 5.33
N GLY A 181 -19.55 17.26 6.53
CA GLY A 181 -20.78 18.03 6.81
C GLY A 181 -22.07 17.23 6.65
N ILE A 182 -22.05 15.91 6.87
CA ILE A 182 -23.22 15.04 6.71
C ILE A 182 -24.27 15.41 7.75
N GLY A 183 -25.39 15.94 7.30
CA GLY A 183 -26.53 16.25 8.16
C GLY A 183 -27.24 15.00 8.66
N ARG A 184 -27.79 15.07 9.87
CA ARG A 184 -28.64 14.00 10.41
C ARG A 184 -30.04 14.13 9.83
N VAL A 185 -30.50 13.08 9.14
CA VAL A 185 -31.88 12.97 8.63
C VAL A 185 -32.67 12.03 9.55
N LYS A 186 -33.90 12.39 9.87
CA LYS A 186 -34.78 11.50 10.64
C LYS A 186 -35.30 10.39 9.71
N VAL A 187 -35.13 9.17 10.14
CA VAL A 187 -35.63 7.96 9.46
C VAL A 187 -36.66 7.32 10.38
N SER A 188 -37.79 6.89 9.82
CA SER A 188 -38.83 6.19 10.58
C SER A 188 -38.49 4.71 10.78
N ASP A 189 -39.05 4.09 11.82
CA ASP A 189 -38.87 2.67 12.10
C ASP A 189 -39.38 1.77 10.97
N ALA A 190 -40.44 2.20 10.26
CA ALA A 190 -40.97 1.49 9.11
C ALA A 190 -40.00 1.48 7.93
N GLU A 191 -39.32 2.60 7.65
CA GLU A 191 -38.29 2.69 6.62
C GLU A 191 -37.06 1.86 6.99
N LEU A 192 -36.63 1.90 8.23
CA LEU A 192 -35.52 1.06 8.72
C LEU A 192 -35.82 -0.43 8.60
N LYS A 193 -37.06 -0.84 8.92
CA LYS A 193 -37.50 -2.24 8.82
C LYS A 193 -37.50 -2.69 7.34
N LEU A 194 -38.02 -1.87 6.44
CA LEU A 194 -38.03 -2.18 4.99
C LEU A 194 -36.61 -2.27 4.44
N ALA A 195 -35.74 -1.32 4.79
CA ALA A 195 -34.34 -1.34 4.38
C ALA A 195 -33.61 -2.58 4.91
N GLY A 196 -33.88 -2.97 6.18
CA GLY A 196 -33.34 -4.19 6.78
C GLY A 196 -33.74 -5.45 6.00
N GLN A 197 -35.00 -5.56 5.58
CA GLN A 197 -35.46 -6.69 4.75
C GLN A 197 -34.73 -6.77 3.39
N LEU A 198 -34.46 -5.63 2.76
CA LEU A 198 -33.71 -5.59 1.49
C LEU A 198 -32.25 -6.04 1.72
N VAL A 199 -31.61 -5.59 2.80
CA VAL A 199 -30.25 -6.02 3.17
C VAL A 199 -30.21 -7.52 3.44
N ASP A 200 -31.19 -8.06 4.19
CA ASP A 200 -31.25 -9.49 4.49
C ASP A 200 -31.46 -10.34 3.23
N HIS A 201 -32.22 -9.83 2.25
CA HIS A 201 -32.43 -10.50 0.96
C HIS A 201 -31.14 -10.64 0.15
N LEU A 202 -30.21 -9.68 0.27
CA LEU A 202 -28.92 -9.67 -0.43
C LEU A 202 -27.76 -10.19 0.42
N LYS A 203 -28.04 -10.68 1.62
CA LYS A 203 -27.02 -11.11 2.58
C LYS A 203 -26.26 -12.34 2.07
N ALA A 204 -24.94 -12.19 1.97
CA ALA A 204 -24.02 -13.28 1.70
C ALA A 204 -23.42 -13.84 3.00
N LYS A 205 -22.91 -15.07 2.97
CA LYS A 205 -22.25 -15.70 4.12
C LYS A 205 -20.86 -15.13 4.42
N GLY A 206 -20.23 -14.49 3.43
CA GLY A 206 -18.89 -13.91 3.53
C GLY A 206 -18.49 -13.25 2.23
N PHE A 207 -17.37 -12.57 2.25
CA PHE A 207 -16.76 -11.96 1.08
C PHE A 207 -15.84 -12.98 0.38
N ASP A 208 -16.18 -13.34 -0.86
CA ASP A 208 -15.30 -14.15 -1.73
C ASP A 208 -14.68 -13.24 -2.80
N PRO A 209 -13.38 -12.92 -2.72
CA PRO A 209 -12.73 -12.10 -3.73
C PRO A 209 -12.67 -12.76 -5.11
N GLY A 210 -12.84 -14.09 -5.20
CA GLY A 210 -12.82 -14.82 -6.46
C GLY A 210 -14.03 -14.54 -7.36
N GLU A 211 -15.13 -14.06 -6.78
CA GLU A 211 -16.33 -13.66 -7.53
C GLU A 211 -16.16 -12.34 -8.29
N TYR A 212 -15.13 -11.55 -7.95
CA TYR A 212 -14.88 -10.22 -8.54
C TYR A 212 -13.75 -10.29 -9.55
N VAL A 213 -14.08 -10.31 -10.82
CA VAL A 213 -13.13 -10.41 -11.93
C VAL A 213 -12.94 -9.05 -12.61
N ASP A 214 -11.69 -8.70 -12.95
CA ASP A 214 -11.40 -7.51 -13.74
C ASP A 214 -11.77 -7.73 -15.22
N GLU A 215 -13.04 -7.44 -15.54
CA GLU A 215 -13.57 -7.56 -16.90
C GLU A 215 -12.89 -6.61 -17.88
N TYR A 216 -12.46 -5.40 -17.43
CA TYR A 216 -11.77 -4.45 -18.27
C TYR A 216 -10.45 -5.03 -18.78
N LYS A 217 -9.69 -5.66 -17.90
CA LYS A 217 -8.45 -6.35 -18.27
C LYS A 217 -8.70 -7.43 -19.33
N GLY A 218 -9.77 -8.19 -19.17
CA GLY A 218 -10.19 -9.21 -20.15
C GLY A 218 -10.48 -8.61 -21.52
N ARG A 219 -11.27 -7.53 -21.57
CA ARG A 219 -11.59 -6.81 -22.81
C ARG A 219 -10.35 -6.23 -23.49
N VAL A 220 -9.44 -5.60 -22.73
CA VAL A 220 -8.20 -5.05 -23.30
C VAL A 220 -7.30 -6.15 -23.84
N GLN A 221 -7.17 -7.29 -23.17
CA GLN A 221 -6.40 -8.42 -23.65
C GLN A 221 -6.96 -9.01 -24.96
N ALA A 222 -8.28 -9.11 -25.07
CA ALA A 222 -8.95 -9.52 -26.30
C ALA A 222 -8.67 -8.55 -27.44
N ALA A 223 -8.86 -7.25 -27.20
CA ALA A 223 -8.60 -6.20 -28.18
C ALA A 223 -7.15 -6.18 -28.67
N ILE A 224 -6.16 -6.41 -27.78
CA ILE A 224 -4.75 -6.54 -28.16
C ILE A 224 -4.54 -7.74 -29.08
N LYS A 225 -5.12 -8.90 -28.74
CA LYS A 225 -5.01 -10.12 -29.56
C LYS A 225 -5.60 -9.91 -30.96
N ASP A 226 -6.74 -9.22 -31.06
CA ASP A 226 -7.39 -8.93 -32.34
C ASP A 226 -6.57 -7.96 -33.19
N LYS A 227 -6.00 -6.91 -32.59
CA LYS A 227 -5.09 -6.00 -33.27
C LYS A 227 -3.80 -6.69 -33.77
N ILE A 228 -3.24 -7.61 -32.99
CA ILE A 228 -2.07 -8.41 -33.44
C ILE A 228 -2.40 -9.24 -34.67
N LYS A 229 -3.65 -9.74 -34.79
CA LYS A 229 -4.13 -10.48 -35.95
C LYS A 229 -4.57 -9.60 -37.13
N GLY A 230 -4.47 -8.28 -37.04
CA GLY A 230 -4.88 -7.32 -38.06
C GLY A 230 -6.35 -6.97 -38.09
N HIS A 231 -7.11 -7.37 -37.08
CA HIS A 231 -8.53 -7.04 -36.96
C HIS A 231 -8.73 -5.67 -36.32
N ALA A 232 -9.75 -4.92 -36.76
CA ALA A 232 -10.16 -3.69 -36.10
C ALA A 232 -10.82 -4.01 -34.75
N VAL A 233 -10.58 -3.14 -33.76
CA VAL A 233 -11.30 -3.20 -32.48
C VAL A 233 -12.62 -2.43 -32.66
N SER A 234 -13.73 -3.12 -32.59
CA SER A 234 -15.08 -2.52 -32.60
C SER A 234 -15.50 -2.08 -31.20
#